data_3732b68d07e1a7bbeade52f4a0e24f16
#
_entry.id   3732b68d07e1a7bbeade52f4a0e24f16
#
_cell.length_a   1.000
_cell.length_b   1.000
_cell.length_c   1.000
_cell.angle_alpha   90.00
_cell.angle_beta   90.00
_cell.angle_gamma   90.00
#
_symmetry.space_group_name_H-M   'P 1'
#
loop_
_entity.id
_entity.type
_entity.pdbx_description
1 polymer ?
#
loop_
_entity_poly.entity_id
_entity_poly.type
_entity_poly.pdbx_seq_one_letter_code
_entity_poly.pdbx_strand_id
1 'polypeptide(L)'
;MFSHVVLGVDDLEVSKTFYDALLGTLGIGPGVANKKRYFYRSPSGTFAITTPIDGEPATHGNGSTIGFTVQSAAQGDAFHAAGVAHGGTTCENPPGFREGPSGQIYLAYLRDPDGNKLCALYRPLK
;
A
#
# COMPACT_ATOMS: atom_id res chain seq x y z
N MET A 1 2.15 17.31 -0.22
CA MET A 1 2.84 17.40 -1.50
C MET A 1 2.08 16.67 -2.59
N PHE A 2 1.84 15.35 -2.48
CA PHE A 2 1.10 14.63 -3.52
C PHE A 2 -0.40 14.85 -3.37
N SER A 3 -1.10 15.08 -4.50
CA SER A 3 -2.57 15.11 -4.49
C SER A 3 -3.11 13.68 -4.49
N HIS A 4 -2.51 12.84 -5.31
CA HIS A 4 -2.94 11.44 -5.44
C HIS A 4 -1.83 10.59 -6.02
N VAL A 5 -1.93 9.29 -5.77
CA VAL A 5 -1.04 8.27 -6.34
C VAL A 5 -1.92 7.22 -6.96
N VAL A 6 -1.60 6.80 -8.20
CA VAL A 6 -2.36 5.78 -8.91
C VAL A 6 -1.41 4.66 -9.30
N LEU A 7 -1.78 3.42 -9.01
CA LEU A 7 -1.01 2.25 -9.39
C LEU A 7 -1.77 1.42 -10.43
N GLY A 8 -1.03 0.86 -11.37
CA GLY A 8 -1.59 -0.04 -12.38
C GLY A 8 -1.78 -1.45 -11.84
N VAL A 9 -2.93 -2.03 -12.14
CA VAL A 9 -3.25 -3.41 -11.76
C VAL A 9 -3.91 -4.11 -12.94
N ASP A 10 -3.79 -5.43 -13.02
CA ASP A 10 -4.39 -6.19 -14.11
C ASP A 10 -5.83 -6.57 -13.83
N ASP A 11 -6.12 -6.98 -12.60
CA ASP A 11 -7.46 -7.41 -12.20
C ASP A 11 -7.96 -6.52 -11.08
N LEU A 12 -8.88 -5.61 -11.42
CA LEU A 12 -9.39 -4.62 -10.47
C LEU A 12 -10.06 -5.26 -9.26
N GLU A 13 -10.78 -6.37 -9.43
CA GLU A 13 -11.51 -6.98 -8.32
C GLU A 13 -10.57 -7.70 -7.35
N VAL A 14 -9.56 -8.37 -7.88
CA VAL A 14 -8.52 -8.99 -7.05
C VAL A 14 -7.79 -7.91 -6.25
N SER A 15 -7.42 -6.83 -6.92
CA SER A 15 -6.69 -5.73 -6.27
C SER A 15 -7.57 -4.97 -5.30
N LYS A 16 -8.86 -4.81 -5.59
CA LYS A 16 -9.79 -4.19 -4.64
C LYS A 16 -9.86 -4.98 -3.36
N THR A 17 -9.97 -6.31 -3.45
CA THR A 17 -9.99 -7.17 -2.27
C THR A 17 -8.72 -6.96 -1.42
N PHE A 18 -7.57 -6.91 -2.08
CA PHE A 18 -6.30 -6.67 -1.41
C PHE A 18 -6.27 -5.28 -0.74
N TYR A 19 -6.57 -4.21 -1.50
CA TYR A 19 -6.46 -2.86 -0.96
C TYR A 19 -7.56 -2.49 0.03
N ASP A 20 -8.75 -3.07 -0.11
CA ASP A 20 -9.79 -2.89 0.92
C ASP A 20 -9.30 -3.40 2.27
N ALA A 21 -8.67 -4.59 2.27
CA ALA A 21 -8.14 -5.18 3.51
C ALA A 21 -6.94 -4.40 4.03
N LEU A 22 -6.00 -4.08 3.15
CA LEU A 22 -4.77 -3.38 3.51
C LEU A 22 -5.06 -2.00 4.09
N LEU A 23 -5.77 -1.17 3.33
CA LEU A 23 -6.05 0.21 3.72
C LEU A 23 -7.12 0.30 4.80
N GLY A 24 -7.93 -0.74 4.95
CA GLY A 24 -8.86 -0.84 6.07
C GLY A 24 -8.15 -0.83 7.41
N THR A 25 -6.92 -1.36 7.49
CA THR A 25 -6.12 -1.31 8.73
C THR A 25 -5.71 0.11 9.09
N LEU A 26 -5.76 1.03 8.15
CA LEU A 26 -5.46 2.45 8.36
C LEU A 26 -6.74 3.27 8.60
N GLY A 27 -7.89 2.62 8.67
CA GLY A 27 -9.16 3.32 8.86
C GLY A 27 -9.73 3.89 7.58
N ILE A 28 -9.21 3.51 6.42
CA ILE A 28 -9.71 3.97 5.13
C ILE A 28 -10.80 3.02 4.65
N GLY A 29 -11.94 3.58 4.25
CA GLY A 29 -13.07 2.77 3.79
C GLY A 29 -12.81 2.04 2.48
N PRO A 30 -13.73 1.15 2.09
CA PRO A 30 -13.58 0.39 0.85
C PRO A 30 -13.45 1.30 -0.37
N GLY A 31 -12.79 0.79 -1.40
CA GLY A 31 -12.61 1.53 -2.62
C GLY A 31 -13.92 1.92 -3.28
N VAL A 32 -13.96 3.14 -3.81
CA VAL A 32 -15.14 3.69 -4.48
C VAL A 32 -14.90 3.65 -5.98
N ALA A 33 -15.77 2.95 -6.70
CA ALA A 33 -15.63 2.77 -8.14
C ALA A 33 -15.87 4.06 -8.90
N ASN A 34 -15.04 4.31 -9.89
CA ASN A 34 -15.23 5.37 -10.86
C ASN A 34 -14.60 4.92 -12.17
N LYS A 35 -15.43 4.55 -13.15
CA LYS A 35 -14.97 3.99 -14.43
C LYS A 35 -14.13 2.73 -14.16
N LYS A 36 -12.89 2.68 -14.65
CA LYS A 36 -12.02 1.51 -14.49
C LYS A 36 -11.05 1.69 -13.34
N ARG A 37 -11.47 2.38 -12.27
CA ARG A 37 -10.63 2.69 -11.12
C ARG A 37 -11.39 2.49 -9.83
N TYR A 38 -10.62 2.24 -8.76
CA TYR A 38 -11.12 2.33 -7.41
C TYR A 38 -10.32 3.38 -6.67
N PHE A 39 -11.02 4.27 -5.98
CA PHE A 39 -10.41 5.37 -5.23
C PHE A 39 -10.53 5.14 -3.73
N TYR A 40 -9.44 5.41 -3.03
CA TYR A 40 -9.35 5.34 -1.57
C TYR A 40 -8.94 6.73 -1.10
N ARG A 41 -9.83 7.40 -0.37
CA ARG A 41 -9.62 8.78 0.03
C ARG A 41 -9.47 8.91 1.52
N SER A 42 -8.55 9.79 1.94
CA SER A 42 -8.34 10.15 3.33
C SER A 42 -8.10 11.65 3.42
N PRO A 43 -8.11 12.23 4.63
CA PRO A 43 -7.81 13.66 4.76
C PRO A 43 -6.43 14.04 4.23
N SER A 44 -5.47 13.12 4.21
CA SER A 44 -4.09 13.41 3.78
C SER A 44 -3.84 13.19 2.30
N GLY A 45 -4.78 12.58 1.57
CA GLY A 45 -4.58 12.37 0.14
C GLY A 45 -5.43 11.25 -0.41
N THR A 46 -5.21 10.95 -1.68
CA THR A 46 -5.98 9.95 -2.41
C THR A 46 -5.05 8.91 -3.01
N PHE A 47 -5.42 7.66 -2.85
CA PHE A 47 -4.76 6.53 -3.49
C PHE A 47 -5.77 5.87 -4.43
N ALA A 48 -5.33 5.41 -5.59
CA ALA A 48 -6.21 4.76 -6.53
C ALA A 48 -5.51 3.61 -7.24
N ILE A 49 -6.31 2.66 -7.70
CA ILE A 49 -5.84 1.59 -8.58
C ILE A 49 -6.62 1.66 -9.88
N THR A 50 -5.97 1.31 -10.98
CA THR A 50 -6.54 1.39 -12.32
C THR A 50 -5.99 0.29 -13.21
N THR A 51 -6.80 -0.18 -14.15
CA THR A 51 -6.21 -0.89 -15.29
C THR A 51 -5.51 0.15 -16.17
N PRO A 52 -4.36 -0.20 -16.81
CA PRO A 52 -3.67 0.76 -17.67
C PRO A 52 -4.54 1.26 -18.81
N ILE A 53 -4.46 2.56 -19.10
CA ILE A 53 -5.31 3.21 -20.09
C ILE A 53 -5.03 2.72 -21.51
N ASP A 54 -3.81 2.22 -21.76
CA ASP A 54 -3.43 1.73 -23.09
C ASP A 54 -3.86 0.27 -23.34
N GLY A 55 -4.48 -0.37 -22.36
CA GLY A 55 -4.94 -1.76 -22.48
C GLY A 55 -3.84 -2.80 -22.35
N GLU A 56 -2.60 -2.39 -22.14
CA GLU A 56 -1.49 -3.33 -21.96
C GLU A 56 -1.44 -3.81 -20.52
N PRO A 57 -0.75 -4.93 -20.25
CA PRO A 57 -0.60 -5.41 -18.87
C PRO A 57 0.05 -4.37 -17.97
N ALA A 58 -0.37 -4.32 -16.71
CA ALA A 58 0.25 -3.45 -15.73
C ALA A 58 1.67 -3.92 -15.43
N THR A 59 2.55 -2.95 -15.11
CA THR A 59 3.89 -3.24 -14.62
C THR A 59 4.05 -2.54 -13.29
N HIS A 60 4.92 -3.10 -12.43
CA HIS A 60 5.08 -2.55 -11.08
C HIS A 60 6.18 -1.49 -10.97
N GLY A 61 6.93 -1.24 -12.04
CA GLY A 61 8.04 -0.27 -11.99
C GLY A 61 9.16 -0.73 -11.05
N ASN A 62 10.25 -1.24 -11.63
CA ASN A 62 11.37 -1.70 -10.82
C ASN A 62 12.02 -0.52 -10.09
N GLY A 63 12.13 -0.60 -8.76
CA GLY A 63 12.70 0.47 -7.95
C GLY A 63 11.66 1.39 -7.31
N SER A 64 10.38 1.25 -7.65
CA SER A 64 9.32 2.08 -7.07
C SER A 64 8.85 1.51 -5.73
N THR A 65 8.50 2.40 -4.80
CA THR A 65 7.88 2.02 -3.53
C THR A 65 6.88 3.09 -3.14
N ILE A 66 5.70 2.67 -2.71
CA ILE A 66 4.72 3.59 -2.13
C ILE A 66 4.67 3.34 -0.63
N GLY A 67 4.98 4.36 0.15
CA GLY A 67 4.98 4.28 1.60
C GLY A 67 3.72 4.86 2.20
N PHE A 68 3.14 4.12 3.15
CA PHE A 68 1.96 4.57 3.90
C PHE A 68 2.37 4.79 5.35
N THR A 69 1.90 5.89 5.92
CA THR A 69 2.16 6.19 7.33
C THR A 69 1.24 5.36 8.22
N VAL A 70 1.84 4.70 9.21
CA VAL A 70 1.08 4.04 10.28
C VAL A 70 1.40 4.71 11.61
N GLN A 71 0.53 4.56 12.58
CA GLN A 71 0.62 5.26 13.86
C GLN A 71 1.32 4.46 14.94
N SER A 72 1.62 3.20 14.68
CA SER A 72 2.28 2.31 15.64
C SER A 72 2.85 1.10 14.92
N ALA A 73 3.77 0.41 15.57
CA ALA A 73 4.28 -0.86 15.06
C ALA A 73 3.16 -1.89 14.94
N ALA A 74 2.23 -1.90 15.91
CA ALA A 74 1.10 -2.83 15.87
C ALA A 74 0.23 -2.60 14.63
N GLN A 75 -0.03 -1.33 14.28
CA GLN A 75 -0.78 -1.02 13.07
C GLN A 75 -0.01 -1.45 11.82
N GLY A 76 1.30 -1.25 11.80
CA GLY A 76 2.14 -1.68 10.69
C GLY A 76 2.14 -3.19 10.52
N ASP A 77 2.17 -3.93 11.62
CA ASP A 77 2.08 -5.39 11.58
C ASP A 77 0.72 -5.83 11.03
N ALA A 78 -0.36 -5.17 11.44
CA ALA A 78 -1.71 -5.47 10.95
C ALA A 78 -1.83 -5.17 9.44
N PHE A 79 -1.27 -4.05 9.00
CA PHE A 79 -1.22 -3.65 7.59
C PHE A 79 -0.54 -4.74 6.75
N HIS A 80 0.64 -5.17 7.17
CA HIS A 80 1.40 -6.21 6.47
C HIS A 80 0.64 -7.54 6.45
N ALA A 81 0.12 -7.96 7.60
CA ALA A 81 -0.59 -9.23 7.70
C ALA A 81 -1.85 -9.26 6.84
N ALA A 82 -2.61 -8.16 6.82
CA ALA A 82 -3.81 -8.06 5.99
C ALA A 82 -3.47 -8.18 4.50
N GLY A 83 -2.41 -7.51 4.06
CA GLY A 83 -1.99 -7.59 2.68
C GLY A 83 -1.55 -8.98 2.28
N VAL A 84 -0.73 -9.63 3.09
CA VAL A 84 -0.26 -10.99 2.81
C VAL A 84 -1.43 -11.98 2.79
N ALA A 85 -2.42 -11.79 3.68
CA ALA A 85 -3.59 -12.66 3.74
C ALA A 85 -4.52 -12.49 2.52
N HIS A 86 -4.41 -11.39 1.78
CA HIS A 86 -5.33 -11.08 0.68
C HIS A 86 -4.64 -10.95 -0.67
N GLY A 87 -3.61 -11.74 -0.89
CA GLY A 87 -2.98 -11.87 -2.20
C GLY A 87 -1.63 -11.17 -2.35
N GLY A 88 -1.16 -10.49 -1.31
CA GLY A 88 0.16 -9.88 -1.34
C GLY A 88 1.27 -10.85 -0.98
N THR A 89 2.50 -10.42 -1.21
CA THR A 89 3.71 -11.20 -0.93
C THR A 89 4.66 -10.34 -0.12
N THR A 90 5.18 -10.90 0.97
CA THR A 90 6.19 -10.18 1.77
C THR A 90 7.48 -10.03 0.96
N CYS A 91 8.21 -8.97 1.20
CA CYS A 91 9.52 -8.75 0.58
C CYS A 91 10.42 -8.00 1.54
N GLU A 92 11.71 -8.00 1.25
CA GLU A 92 12.75 -7.44 2.11
C GLU A 92 12.76 -8.12 3.49
N ASN A 93 13.33 -7.45 4.48
CA ASN A 93 13.38 -8.00 5.83
C ASN A 93 11.98 -8.02 6.45
N PRO A 94 11.72 -8.93 7.41
CA PRO A 94 10.43 -8.95 8.08
C PRO A 94 10.08 -7.62 8.73
N PRO A 95 8.77 -7.35 8.96
CA PRO A 95 8.37 -6.13 9.66
C PRO A 95 9.12 -5.94 10.97
N GLY A 96 9.53 -4.72 11.24
CA GLY A 96 10.23 -4.41 12.47
C GLY A 96 10.95 -3.08 12.43
N PHE A 97 11.61 -2.76 13.52
CA PHE A 97 12.37 -1.53 13.64
C PHE A 97 13.74 -1.65 12.98
N ARG A 98 14.19 -0.54 12.40
CA ARG A 98 15.51 -0.41 11.78
C ARG A 98 16.13 0.89 12.25
N GLU A 99 17.47 0.96 12.21
CA GLU A 99 18.17 2.21 12.47
C GLU A 99 18.08 3.10 11.24
N GLY A 100 17.58 4.31 11.43
CA GLY A 100 17.50 5.30 10.38
C GLY A 100 18.38 6.50 10.71
N PRO A 101 18.49 7.46 9.77
CA PRO A 101 19.34 8.64 9.97
C PRO A 101 18.96 9.46 11.20
N SER A 102 17.69 9.47 11.57
CA SER A 102 17.19 10.27 12.68
C SER A 102 16.73 9.40 13.87
N GLY A 103 17.22 8.17 13.94
CA GLY A 103 16.84 7.23 14.99
C GLY A 103 16.09 6.04 14.41
N GLN A 104 15.40 5.31 15.28
CA GLN A 104 14.68 4.11 14.84
C GLN A 104 13.46 4.45 14.00
N ILE A 105 13.22 3.65 12.97
CA ILE A 105 11.98 3.67 12.20
C ILE A 105 11.47 2.24 12.09
N TYR A 106 10.16 2.11 12.11
CA TYR A 106 9.49 0.83 11.84
C TYR A 106 9.16 0.77 10.36
N LEU A 107 9.48 -0.35 9.72
CA LEU A 107 9.16 -0.58 8.32
C LEU A 107 8.59 -1.98 8.14
N ALA A 108 7.63 -2.08 7.24
CA ALA A 108 7.09 -3.36 6.81
C ALA A 108 6.87 -3.29 5.30
N TYR A 109 7.47 -4.22 4.56
CA TYR A 109 7.42 -4.21 3.11
C TYR A 109 6.62 -5.40 2.59
N LEU A 110 5.82 -5.17 1.55
CA LEU A 110 5.15 -6.23 0.84
C LEU A 110 4.86 -5.77 -0.59
N ARG A 111 4.49 -6.72 -1.44
CA ARG A 111 4.04 -6.43 -2.79
C ARG A 111 2.56 -6.75 -2.93
N ASP A 112 1.87 -5.94 -3.74
CA ASP A 112 0.48 -6.21 -4.05
C ASP A 112 0.39 -7.36 -5.09
N PRO A 113 -0.83 -7.79 -5.49
CA PRO A 113 -0.97 -8.90 -6.44
C PRO A 113 -0.26 -8.70 -7.77
N ASP A 114 -0.02 -7.45 -8.17
CA ASP A 114 0.67 -7.13 -9.43
C ASP A 114 2.16 -6.86 -9.24
N GLY A 115 2.66 -6.98 -8.03
CA GLY A 115 4.06 -6.77 -7.73
C GLY A 115 4.43 -5.36 -7.36
N ASN A 116 3.47 -4.44 -7.26
CA ASN A 116 3.74 -3.08 -6.78
C ASN A 116 4.25 -3.15 -5.35
N LYS A 117 5.39 -2.50 -5.08
CA LYS A 117 6.02 -2.55 -3.77
C LYS A 117 5.46 -1.47 -2.86
N LEU A 118 5.05 -1.89 -1.68
CA LEU A 118 4.39 -1.03 -0.69
C LEU A 118 5.15 -1.14 0.62
N CYS A 119 5.05 -0.09 1.43
CA CYS A 119 5.60 -0.18 2.78
C CYS A 119 4.74 0.59 3.77
N ALA A 120 4.76 0.12 5.01
CA ALA A 120 4.24 0.87 6.14
C ALA A 120 5.43 1.47 6.89
N LEU A 121 5.32 2.74 7.27
CA LEU A 121 6.38 3.42 7.98
C LEU A 121 5.82 4.10 9.22
N TYR A 122 6.50 3.89 10.35
CA TYR A 122 6.18 4.54 11.61
C TYR A 122 7.45 5.09 12.22
N ARG A 123 7.40 6.37 12.63
CA ARG A 123 8.49 7.02 13.34
C ARG A 123 8.06 7.26 14.77
N PRO A 124 8.69 6.59 15.75
CA PRO A 124 8.36 6.89 17.14
C PRO A 124 8.63 8.34 17.48
N LEU A 125 7.81 8.92 18.33
CA LEU A 125 8.05 10.28 18.80
C LEU A 125 9.26 10.30 19.71
N LYS A 126 9.99 11.39 19.67
CA LYS A 126 11.14 11.60 20.51
C LYS A 126 10.74 11.81 21.96
#